data_aecf0b9a0cdb1f33bddaa68d06b4065b
#
_entry.id   aecf0b9a0cdb1f33bddaa68d06b4065b
#
_cell.length_a   1.000
_cell.length_b   1.000
_cell.length_c   1.000
_cell.angle_alpha   90.00
_cell.angle_beta   90.00
_cell.angle_gamma   90.00
#
_symmetry.space_group_name_H-M   'P 1'
#
loop_
_entity.id
_entity.type
_entity.pdbx_description
1 polymer ?
#
loop_
_entity_poly.entity_id
_entity_poly.type
_entity_poly.pdbx_seq_one_letter_code
_entity_poly.pdbx_strand_id
1 'polypeptide(L)'
;MTANLEMDAEQIRRDIVTMIHHAGSGHSGGSLSAVEILTCLYGAVMRHDPGNPEDSCRDRFILSKGHAAPALYAVLSHYGYFPKEELMTLRCLGSRLQGHPCRDCLPGIELSTGSLGLGISAGLGMALASGISGDSYRVFVLCGDGELNEGQNWEAFMAMNKWKPHNLTVIVDYNRVQLDGTAQEIMPMGSLRDKIQSFGLKLSAATAMMWTS
;
A
#
# COMPACT_ATOMS: atom_id res chain seq x y z
N MET A 1 22.94 1.84 3.75
CA MET A 1 21.57 1.52 3.22
C MET A 1 20.48 1.87 4.24
N THR A 2 20.54 1.43 5.50
CA THR A 2 19.56 1.75 6.55
C THR A 2 19.42 3.24 6.84
N ALA A 3 20.51 3.98 7.04
CA ALA A 3 20.48 5.42 7.35
C ALA A 3 19.77 6.27 6.28
N ASN A 4 19.84 5.88 5.01
CA ASN A 4 19.12 6.57 3.93
C ASN A 4 17.61 6.35 4.03
N LEU A 5 17.16 5.12 4.30
CA LEU A 5 15.73 4.82 4.42
C LEU A 5 15.07 5.52 5.62
N GLU A 6 15.82 5.71 6.73
CA GLU A 6 15.35 6.47 7.89
C GLU A 6 15.10 7.94 7.55
N MET A 7 16.06 8.57 6.87
CA MET A 7 15.93 9.95 6.42
C MET A 7 14.79 10.12 5.40
N ASP A 8 14.65 9.16 4.49
CA ASP A 8 13.57 9.14 3.50
C ASP A 8 12.21 9.04 4.21
N ALA A 9 12.08 8.12 5.18
CA ALA A 9 10.85 7.95 5.95
C ALA A 9 10.49 9.21 6.74
N GLU A 10 11.47 9.89 7.35
CA GLU A 10 11.25 11.14 8.05
C GLU A 10 10.77 12.24 7.10
N GLN A 11 11.37 12.37 5.92
CA GLN A 11 10.96 13.35 4.92
C GLN A 11 9.53 13.05 4.40
N ILE A 12 9.24 11.78 4.11
CA ILE A 12 7.92 11.34 3.66
C ILE A 12 6.85 11.65 4.71
N ARG A 13 7.13 11.44 6.00
CA ARG A 13 6.21 11.83 7.08
C ARG A 13 5.91 13.31 7.09
N ARG A 14 6.94 14.15 6.95
CA ARG A 14 6.77 15.61 6.89
C ARG A 14 5.90 16.00 5.71
N ASP A 15 6.12 15.40 4.55
CA ASP A 15 5.36 15.68 3.34
C ASP A 15 3.89 15.24 3.50
N ILE A 16 3.61 14.09 4.11
CA ILE A 16 2.24 13.65 4.43
C ILE A 16 1.52 14.64 5.33
N VAL A 17 2.14 15.04 6.43
CA VAL A 17 1.53 15.97 7.39
C VAL A 17 1.29 17.34 6.73
N THR A 18 2.26 17.82 5.96
CA THR A 18 2.17 19.13 5.29
C THR A 18 1.06 19.14 4.25
N MET A 19 0.98 18.13 3.37
CA MET A 19 -0.05 18.10 2.33
C MET A 19 -1.46 17.91 2.91
N ILE A 20 -1.64 17.08 3.94
CA ILE A 20 -2.94 16.88 4.59
C ILE A 20 -3.37 18.15 5.31
N HIS A 21 -2.45 18.81 6.01
CA HIS A 21 -2.73 20.10 6.67
C HIS A 21 -3.16 21.16 5.65
N HIS A 22 -2.43 21.29 4.54
CA HIS A 22 -2.75 22.24 3.47
C HIS A 22 -4.12 21.96 2.85
N ALA A 23 -4.45 20.69 2.61
CA ALA A 23 -5.73 20.27 2.05
C ALA A 23 -6.91 20.42 3.05
N GLY A 24 -6.64 20.58 4.35
CA GLY A 24 -7.66 20.59 5.41
C GLY A 24 -8.45 19.28 5.51
N SER A 25 -7.99 18.21 4.86
CA SER A 25 -8.73 16.95 4.73
C SER A 25 -7.79 15.82 4.33
N GLY A 26 -7.90 14.67 4.97
CA GLY A 26 -7.11 13.46 4.68
C GLY A 26 -7.06 12.49 5.85
N HIS A 27 -6.47 11.31 5.61
CA HIS A 27 -6.35 10.25 6.61
C HIS A 27 -4.89 10.20 7.11
N SER A 28 -4.55 11.01 8.10
CA SER A 28 -3.19 11.12 8.62
C SER A 28 -2.72 9.81 9.28
N GLY A 29 -3.52 9.22 10.18
CA GLY A 29 -3.16 8.01 10.90
C GLY A 29 -2.84 6.84 9.97
N GLY A 30 -3.76 6.51 9.06
CA GLY A 30 -3.58 5.43 8.09
C GLY A 30 -2.47 5.68 7.07
N SER A 31 -2.11 6.96 6.82
CA SER A 31 -0.98 7.31 5.96
C SER A 31 0.35 7.18 6.71
N LEU A 32 0.44 7.70 7.93
CA LEU A 32 1.67 7.65 8.72
C LEU A 32 2.06 6.22 9.13
N SER A 33 1.09 5.33 9.38
CA SER A 33 1.37 3.93 9.71
C SER A 33 1.98 3.13 8.55
N ALA A 34 1.82 3.59 7.31
CA ALA A 34 2.32 2.93 6.12
C ALA A 34 3.73 3.39 5.68
N VAL A 35 4.29 4.41 6.32
CA VAL A 35 5.51 5.08 5.84
C VAL A 35 6.70 4.13 5.72
N GLU A 36 7.05 3.39 6.78
CA GLU A 36 8.19 2.47 6.76
C GLU A 36 8.02 1.37 5.72
N ILE A 37 6.80 0.84 5.62
CA ILE A 37 6.49 -0.21 4.65
C ILE A 37 6.73 0.31 3.23
N LEU A 38 6.18 1.47 2.90
CA LEU A 38 6.31 2.07 1.57
C LEU A 38 7.74 2.50 1.28
N THR A 39 8.42 3.11 2.25
CA THR A 39 9.82 3.53 2.10
C THR A 39 10.72 2.32 1.84
N CYS A 40 10.54 1.21 2.57
CA CYS A 40 11.27 -0.02 2.34
C CYS A 40 10.97 -0.63 0.95
N LEU A 41 9.69 -0.65 0.55
CA LEU A 41 9.30 -1.20 -0.74
C LEU A 41 9.94 -0.41 -1.90
N TYR A 42 9.75 0.88 -1.94
CA TYR A 42 10.25 1.72 -3.04
C TYR A 42 11.75 1.99 -2.95
N GLY A 43 12.31 2.15 -1.74
CA GLY A 43 13.73 2.47 -1.57
C GLY A 43 14.68 1.28 -1.65
N ALA A 44 14.19 0.03 -1.45
CA ALA A 44 15.10 -1.12 -1.35
C ALA A 44 14.59 -2.43 -1.95
N VAL A 45 13.28 -2.64 -2.07
CA VAL A 45 12.73 -3.96 -2.39
C VAL A 45 12.25 -4.06 -3.82
N MET A 46 11.47 -3.09 -4.27
CA MET A 46 10.82 -3.12 -5.59
C MET A 46 11.79 -2.75 -6.71
N ARG A 47 11.63 -3.42 -7.83
CA ARG A 47 12.22 -3.00 -9.10
C ARG A 47 11.28 -2.00 -9.74
N HIS A 48 11.65 -0.76 -9.77
CA HIS A 48 10.90 0.31 -10.41
C HIS A 48 11.83 1.39 -10.96
N ASP A 49 11.36 2.10 -11.97
CA ASP A 49 12.05 3.25 -12.56
C ASP A 49 11.02 4.38 -12.78
N PRO A 50 11.13 5.48 -12.04
CA PRO A 50 10.23 6.62 -12.22
C PRO A 50 10.38 7.29 -13.60
N GLY A 51 11.52 7.13 -14.26
CA GLY A 51 11.76 7.60 -15.63
C GLY A 51 11.08 6.74 -16.70
N ASN A 52 10.70 5.49 -16.36
CA ASN A 52 9.98 4.58 -17.23
C ASN A 52 8.86 3.85 -16.46
N PRO A 53 7.82 4.57 -16.02
CA PRO A 53 6.75 4.01 -15.20
C PRO A 53 5.88 2.97 -15.92
N GLU A 54 5.96 2.89 -17.25
CA GLU A 54 5.23 1.94 -18.08
C GLU A 54 6.01 0.65 -18.37
N ASP A 55 7.22 0.48 -17.81
CA ASP A 55 8.00 -0.75 -17.98
C ASP A 55 7.16 -1.97 -17.55
N SER A 56 6.96 -2.90 -18.48
CA SER A 56 6.19 -4.12 -18.24
C SER A 56 6.88 -5.05 -17.22
N CYS A 57 8.20 -4.96 -17.07
CA CYS A 57 9.01 -5.79 -16.19
C CYS A 57 9.13 -5.25 -14.76
N ARG A 58 8.69 -4.01 -14.48
CA ARG A 58 8.73 -3.44 -13.14
C ARG A 58 7.77 -4.15 -12.20
N ASP A 59 8.11 -4.19 -10.93
CA ASP A 59 7.21 -4.71 -9.89
C ASP A 59 5.94 -3.84 -9.77
N ARG A 60 4.86 -4.42 -9.30
CA ARG A 60 3.55 -3.78 -9.15
C ARG A 60 3.24 -3.55 -7.67
N PHE A 61 2.72 -2.37 -7.34
CA PHE A 61 2.27 -2.06 -5.99
C PHE A 61 0.80 -1.61 -5.99
N ILE A 62 -0.01 -2.22 -5.14
CA ILE A 62 -1.41 -1.85 -4.93
C ILE A 62 -1.59 -1.37 -3.49
N LEU A 63 -2.00 -0.12 -3.33
CA LEU A 63 -2.46 0.41 -2.05
C LEU A 63 -3.93 0.04 -1.87
N SER A 64 -4.23 -1.13 -1.31
CA SER A 64 -5.61 -1.60 -1.10
C SER A 64 -6.36 -0.71 -0.10
N LYS A 65 -5.69 -0.31 1.00
CA LYS A 65 -6.18 0.73 1.92
C LYS A 65 -6.11 2.13 1.28
N GLY A 66 -6.94 2.36 0.25
CA GLY A 66 -6.85 3.54 -0.62
C GLY A 66 -6.97 4.88 0.10
N HIS A 67 -7.56 4.92 1.30
CA HIS A 67 -7.60 6.10 2.14
C HIS A 67 -6.20 6.59 2.57
N ALA A 68 -5.18 5.74 2.56
CA ALA A 68 -3.78 6.11 2.78
C ALA A 68 -3.09 6.70 1.53
N ALA A 69 -3.85 7.16 0.54
CA ALA A 69 -3.34 7.81 -0.67
C ALA A 69 -2.26 8.88 -0.41
N PRO A 70 -2.35 9.74 0.63
CA PRO A 70 -1.29 10.70 0.94
C PRO A 70 0.09 10.05 1.14
N ALA A 71 0.15 8.85 1.76
CA ALA A 71 1.41 8.14 1.92
C ALA A 71 1.97 7.68 0.57
N LEU A 72 1.12 7.12 -0.31
CA LEU A 72 1.55 6.71 -1.64
C LEU A 72 2.02 7.91 -2.47
N TYR A 73 1.31 9.03 -2.43
CA TYR A 73 1.69 10.24 -3.16
C TYR A 73 3.03 10.80 -2.67
N ALA A 74 3.24 10.87 -1.35
CA ALA A 74 4.50 11.34 -0.78
C ALA A 74 5.67 10.44 -1.21
N VAL A 75 5.49 9.13 -1.19
CA VAL A 75 6.51 8.15 -1.63
C VAL A 75 6.78 8.26 -3.12
N LEU A 76 5.76 8.28 -3.97
CA LEU A 76 5.92 8.41 -5.42
C LEU A 76 6.64 9.72 -5.79
N SER A 77 6.27 10.83 -5.15
CA SER A 77 6.96 12.10 -5.34
C SER A 77 8.41 12.07 -4.85
N HIS A 78 8.67 11.48 -3.68
CA HIS A 78 10.00 11.35 -3.10
C HIS A 78 10.94 10.57 -4.01
N TYR A 79 10.45 9.49 -4.64
CA TYR A 79 11.23 8.67 -5.58
C TYR A 79 11.13 9.15 -7.04
N GLY A 80 10.57 10.34 -7.31
CA GLY A 80 10.71 11.04 -8.58
C GLY A 80 9.65 10.75 -9.66
N TYR A 81 8.50 10.16 -9.32
CA TYR A 81 7.42 9.94 -10.28
C TYR A 81 6.70 11.23 -10.71
N PHE A 82 6.70 12.24 -9.87
CA PHE A 82 6.15 13.58 -10.16
C PHE A 82 6.75 14.64 -9.23
N PRO A 83 6.67 15.94 -9.61
CA PRO A 83 7.26 17.03 -8.84
C PRO A 83 6.65 17.15 -7.44
N LYS A 84 7.52 17.45 -6.45
CA LYS A 84 7.15 17.56 -5.04
C LYS A 84 6.10 18.66 -4.77
N GLU A 85 6.16 19.73 -5.54
CA GLU A 85 5.26 20.87 -5.42
C GLU A 85 3.79 20.49 -5.63
N GLU A 86 3.53 19.43 -6.43
CA GLU A 86 2.19 18.94 -6.66
C GLU A 86 1.52 18.37 -5.39
N LEU A 87 2.30 17.95 -4.37
CA LEU A 87 1.74 17.47 -3.11
C LEU A 87 0.78 18.48 -2.46
N MET A 88 1.02 19.78 -2.68
CA MET A 88 0.17 20.84 -2.16
C MET A 88 -1.17 20.97 -2.88
N THR A 89 -1.40 20.18 -3.92
CA THR A 89 -2.68 20.16 -4.65
C THR A 89 -3.59 19.00 -4.22
N LEU A 90 -3.24 18.27 -3.14
CA LEU A 90 -4.04 17.16 -2.63
C LEU A 90 -5.52 17.56 -2.49
N ARG A 91 -6.42 16.80 -3.12
CA ARG A 91 -7.89 17.00 -3.08
C ARG A 91 -8.38 18.34 -3.63
N CYS A 92 -7.53 19.11 -4.31
CA CYS A 92 -7.97 20.32 -5.01
C CYS A 92 -8.72 19.94 -6.29
N LEU A 93 -9.66 20.77 -6.70
CA LEU A 93 -10.37 20.60 -7.97
C LEU A 93 -9.38 20.63 -9.15
N GLY A 94 -9.43 19.62 -10.02
CA GLY A 94 -8.54 19.48 -11.16
C GLY A 94 -7.16 18.89 -10.84
N SER A 95 -6.83 18.63 -9.57
CA SER A 95 -5.59 17.94 -9.19
C SER A 95 -5.62 16.47 -9.58
N ARG A 96 -4.44 15.94 -9.91
CA ARG A 96 -4.22 14.50 -10.09
C ARG A 96 -4.20 13.73 -8.76
N LEU A 97 -3.96 14.44 -7.64
CA LEU A 97 -3.87 13.89 -6.29
C LEU A 97 -5.25 13.79 -5.66
N GLN A 98 -6.00 12.79 -6.09
CA GLN A 98 -7.35 12.52 -5.60
C GLN A 98 -7.36 12.04 -4.15
N GLY A 99 -8.52 12.03 -3.49
CA GLY A 99 -8.67 11.52 -2.12
C GLY A 99 -8.35 10.03 -1.96
N HIS A 100 -8.38 9.28 -3.06
CA HIS A 100 -7.98 7.89 -3.20
C HIS A 100 -7.13 7.73 -4.46
N PRO A 101 -6.26 6.69 -4.57
CA PRO A 101 -5.46 6.47 -5.76
C PRO A 101 -6.31 6.34 -7.02
N CYS A 102 -5.93 7.05 -8.06
CA CYS A 102 -6.55 7.00 -9.38
C CYS A 102 -5.50 6.55 -10.40
N ARG A 103 -5.69 5.38 -11.01
CA ARG A 103 -4.74 4.78 -11.94
C ARG A 103 -4.46 5.68 -13.14
N ASP A 104 -5.52 6.28 -13.69
CA ASP A 104 -5.42 7.08 -14.91
C ASP A 104 -4.95 8.51 -14.65
N CYS A 105 -4.72 8.86 -13.37
CA CYS A 105 -4.35 10.21 -12.97
C CYS A 105 -2.84 10.38 -12.80
N LEU A 106 -2.14 9.35 -12.30
CA LEU A 106 -0.72 9.42 -11.94
C LEU A 106 0.05 8.19 -12.40
N PRO A 107 1.28 8.37 -12.90
CA PRO A 107 2.18 7.26 -13.15
C PRO A 107 2.53 6.54 -11.83
N GLY A 108 2.76 5.22 -11.90
CA GLY A 108 3.10 4.40 -10.74
C GLY A 108 1.91 3.95 -9.88
N ILE A 109 0.68 4.31 -10.24
CA ILE A 109 -0.54 3.79 -9.60
C ILE A 109 -1.11 2.66 -10.46
N GLU A 110 -1.13 1.44 -9.91
CA GLU A 110 -1.57 0.23 -10.64
C GLU A 110 -3.09 0.08 -10.68
N LEU A 111 -3.78 0.54 -9.64
CA LEU A 111 -5.22 0.33 -9.45
C LEU A 111 -5.85 1.54 -8.78
N SER A 112 -6.99 1.98 -9.27
CA SER A 112 -7.85 2.89 -8.54
C SER A 112 -8.47 2.14 -7.37
N THR A 113 -8.21 2.62 -6.14
CA THR A 113 -8.63 1.96 -4.90
C THR A 113 -9.44 2.90 -4.02
N GLY A 114 -10.00 2.38 -2.92
CA GLY A 114 -10.87 3.14 -2.00
C GLY A 114 -12.05 2.30 -1.54
N SER A 115 -12.63 1.49 -2.43
CA SER A 115 -13.54 0.40 -2.03
C SER A 115 -12.68 -0.71 -1.41
N LEU A 116 -12.74 -0.83 -0.09
CA LEU A 116 -11.89 -1.76 0.66
C LEU A 116 -12.18 -3.21 0.30
N GLY A 117 -11.17 -4.07 0.44
CA GLY A 117 -11.28 -5.51 0.18
C GLY A 117 -10.99 -5.96 -1.25
N LEU A 118 -10.84 -5.03 -2.22
CA LEU A 118 -10.66 -5.38 -3.63
C LEU A 118 -9.19 -5.58 -4.03
N GLY A 119 -8.25 -4.97 -3.31
CA GLY A 119 -6.85 -4.92 -3.72
C GLY A 119 -6.17 -6.28 -3.78
N ILE A 120 -6.47 -7.19 -2.84
CA ILE A 120 -5.87 -8.54 -2.83
C ILE A 120 -6.31 -9.33 -4.05
N SER A 121 -7.60 -9.29 -4.42
CA SER A 121 -8.13 -9.98 -5.60
C SER A 121 -7.50 -9.44 -6.89
N ALA A 122 -7.36 -8.13 -7.02
CA ALA A 122 -6.69 -7.51 -8.17
C ALA A 122 -5.21 -7.89 -8.22
N GLY A 123 -4.51 -7.86 -7.08
CA GLY A 123 -3.10 -8.27 -6.97
C GLY A 123 -2.90 -9.73 -7.34
N LEU A 124 -3.80 -10.63 -6.91
CA LEU A 124 -3.80 -12.03 -7.31
C LEU A 124 -3.94 -12.16 -8.83
N GLY A 125 -4.89 -11.43 -9.44
CA GLY A 125 -5.07 -11.42 -10.88
C GLY A 125 -3.81 -10.98 -11.63
N MET A 126 -3.15 -9.89 -11.18
CA MET A 126 -1.88 -9.43 -11.75
C MET A 126 -0.76 -10.47 -11.61
N ALA A 127 -0.64 -11.10 -10.43
CA ALA A 127 0.38 -12.11 -10.18
C ALA A 127 0.19 -13.35 -11.07
N LEU A 128 -1.04 -13.78 -11.29
CA LEU A 128 -1.35 -14.89 -12.20
C LEU A 128 -1.11 -14.52 -13.67
N ALA A 129 -1.46 -13.28 -14.06
CA ALA A 129 -1.20 -12.77 -15.40
C ALA A 129 0.31 -12.77 -15.73
N SER A 130 1.18 -12.38 -14.79
CA SER A 130 2.65 -12.49 -14.94
C SER A 130 3.09 -13.91 -15.30
N GLY A 131 2.55 -14.92 -14.61
CA GLY A 131 2.85 -16.33 -14.91
C GLY A 131 2.37 -16.79 -16.29
N ILE A 132 1.26 -16.23 -16.79
CA ILE A 132 0.71 -16.56 -18.10
C ILE A 132 1.49 -15.87 -19.22
N SER A 133 1.86 -14.60 -19.03
CA SER A 133 2.63 -13.83 -20.03
C SER A 133 4.13 -14.15 -20.05
N GLY A 134 4.63 -14.87 -19.04
CA GLY A 134 6.05 -15.16 -18.89
C GLY A 134 6.87 -13.99 -18.31
N ASP A 135 6.20 -13.00 -17.76
CA ASP A 135 6.84 -11.87 -17.09
C ASP A 135 7.41 -12.28 -15.72
N SER A 136 8.37 -11.50 -15.20
CA SER A 136 9.05 -11.80 -13.93
C SER A 136 8.77 -10.77 -12.82
N TYR A 137 7.76 -9.94 -12.98
CA TYR A 137 7.43 -8.94 -11.97
C TYR A 137 6.78 -9.53 -10.73
N ARG A 138 7.04 -8.91 -9.60
CA ARG A 138 6.39 -9.19 -8.32
C ARG A 138 5.25 -8.23 -8.09
N VAL A 139 4.27 -8.69 -7.34
CA VAL A 139 3.11 -7.88 -6.94
C VAL A 139 3.09 -7.74 -5.43
N PHE A 140 2.98 -6.51 -4.96
CA PHE A 140 2.85 -6.15 -3.54
C PHE A 140 1.51 -5.48 -3.32
N VAL A 141 0.76 -5.95 -2.32
CA VAL A 141 -0.53 -5.38 -1.95
C VAL A 141 -0.47 -4.97 -0.49
N LEU A 142 -0.75 -3.70 -0.20
CA LEU A 142 -0.84 -3.19 1.18
C LEU A 142 -2.29 -2.98 1.58
N CYS A 143 -2.75 -3.76 2.56
CA CYS A 143 -4.08 -3.63 3.16
C CYS A 143 -3.97 -3.13 4.61
N GLY A 144 -5.08 -2.59 5.15
CA GLY A 144 -5.24 -2.34 6.57
C GLY A 144 -5.83 -3.55 7.29
N ASP A 145 -5.60 -3.67 8.61
CA ASP A 145 -6.22 -4.71 9.42
C ASP A 145 -7.74 -4.55 9.51
N GLY A 146 -8.26 -3.33 9.63
CA GLY A 146 -9.69 -3.06 9.54
C GLY A 146 -10.30 -3.39 8.18
N GLU A 147 -9.55 -3.23 7.10
CA GLU A 147 -9.96 -3.64 5.75
C GLU A 147 -10.21 -5.15 5.64
N LEU A 148 -9.55 -5.96 6.44
CA LEU A 148 -9.74 -7.42 6.43
C LEU A 148 -11.11 -7.85 6.97
N ASN A 149 -11.93 -6.93 7.49
CA ASN A 149 -13.34 -7.21 7.77
C ASN A 149 -14.18 -7.39 6.50
N GLU A 150 -13.70 -6.91 5.34
CA GLU A 150 -14.36 -7.15 4.07
C GLU A 150 -14.23 -8.62 3.63
N GLY A 151 -15.36 -9.27 3.34
CA GLY A 151 -15.42 -10.69 3.00
C GLY A 151 -14.58 -11.09 1.79
N GLN A 152 -14.46 -10.20 0.81
CA GLN A 152 -13.68 -10.42 -0.42
C GLN A 152 -12.20 -10.73 -0.16
N ASN A 153 -11.60 -10.23 0.93
CA ASN A 153 -10.22 -10.56 1.29
C ASN A 153 -10.08 -12.07 1.58
N TRP A 154 -11.06 -12.65 2.26
CA TRP A 154 -11.04 -14.08 2.60
C TRP A 154 -11.28 -14.96 1.37
N GLU A 155 -12.14 -14.51 0.45
CA GLU A 155 -12.31 -15.16 -0.85
C GLU A 155 -10.99 -15.14 -1.65
N ALA A 156 -10.28 -14.01 -1.64
CA ALA A 156 -8.97 -13.91 -2.26
C ALA A 156 -7.93 -14.85 -1.62
N PHE A 157 -7.92 -14.99 -0.28
CA PHE A 157 -7.03 -15.92 0.42
C PHE A 157 -7.32 -17.38 0.05
N MET A 158 -8.59 -17.77 -0.10
CA MET A 158 -8.95 -19.09 -0.62
C MET A 158 -8.38 -19.31 -2.02
N ALA A 159 -8.53 -18.31 -2.89
CA ALA A 159 -8.01 -18.37 -4.25
C ALA A 159 -6.47 -18.42 -4.29
N MET A 160 -5.78 -17.65 -3.44
CA MET A 160 -4.33 -17.70 -3.29
C MET A 160 -3.83 -19.08 -2.88
N ASN A 161 -4.52 -19.77 -1.97
CA ASN A 161 -4.17 -21.13 -1.59
C ASN A 161 -4.35 -22.13 -2.73
N LYS A 162 -5.35 -21.93 -3.58
CA LYS A 162 -5.58 -22.76 -4.77
C LYS A 162 -4.50 -22.55 -5.83
N TRP A 163 -4.24 -21.28 -6.19
CA TRP A 163 -3.40 -20.94 -7.32
C TRP A 163 -1.92 -20.78 -6.97
N LYS A 164 -1.60 -20.59 -5.70
CA LYS A 164 -0.24 -20.50 -5.13
C LYS A 164 0.71 -19.60 -5.92
N PRO A 165 0.35 -18.33 -6.18
CA PRO A 165 1.24 -17.39 -6.87
C PRO A 165 2.53 -17.22 -6.07
N HIS A 166 3.68 -17.42 -6.71
CA HIS A 166 4.99 -17.30 -6.05
C HIS A 166 5.52 -15.85 -6.02
N ASN A 167 4.88 -14.96 -6.78
CA ASN A 167 5.26 -13.57 -7.00
C ASN A 167 4.29 -12.55 -6.36
N LEU A 168 3.36 -13.00 -5.49
CA LEU A 168 2.44 -12.13 -4.75
C LEU A 168 2.83 -12.06 -3.28
N THR A 169 2.96 -10.83 -2.77
CA THR A 169 3.12 -10.55 -1.34
C THR A 169 1.99 -9.65 -0.87
N VAL A 170 1.18 -10.13 0.06
CA VAL A 170 0.17 -9.33 0.75
C VAL A 170 0.75 -8.86 2.07
N ILE A 171 0.73 -7.55 2.30
CA ILE A 171 1.21 -6.89 3.51
C ILE A 171 0.00 -6.35 4.24
N VAL A 172 -0.11 -6.64 5.53
CA VAL A 172 -1.18 -6.10 6.38
C VAL A 172 -0.57 -5.10 7.34
N ASP A 173 -0.95 -3.84 7.19
CA ASP A 173 -0.68 -2.80 8.18
C ASP A 173 -1.54 -3.05 9.42
N TYR A 174 -0.97 -3.78 10.38
CA TYR A 174 -1.64 -4.18 11.62
C TYR A 174 -1.47 -3.09 12.69
N ASN A 175 -2.06 -1.93 12.43
CA ASN A 175 -1.95 -0.75 13.30
C ASN A 175 -2.95 -0.77 14.48
N ARG A 176 -3.90 -1.71 14.51
CA ARG A 176 -4.91 -1.92 15.56
C ARG A 176 -5.88 -0.76 15.76
N VAL A 177 -5.99 0.12 14.78
CA VAL A 177 -6.93 1.25 14.79
C VAL A 177 -7.87 1.12 13.61
N GLN A 178 -9.15 1.30 13.85
CA GLN A 178 -10.19 1.26 12.83
C GLN A 178 -11.17 2.40 13.05
N LEU A 179 -11.30 3.32 12.06
CA LEU A 179 -12.14 4.50 12.19
C LEU A 179 -11.81 5.29 13.47
N ASP A 180 -12.77 5.39 14.38
CA ASP A 180 -12.70 6.23 15.59
C ASP A 180 -12.36 5.44 16.86
N GLY A 181 -11.92 4.18 16.74
CA GLY A 181 -11.61 3.32 17.90
C GLY A 181 -10.53 2.27 17.61
N THR A 182 -10.30 1.42 18.57
CA THR A 182 -9.44 0.26 18.35
C THR A 182 -10.14 -0.79 17.50
N ALA A 183 -9.39 -1.56 16.74
CA ALA A 183 -9.94 -2.67 15.95
C ALA A 183 -10.70 -3.68 16.86
N GLN A 184 -10.30 -3.81 18.12
CA GLN A 184 -10.96 -4.68 19.09
C GLN A 184 -12.34 -4.15 19.52
N GLU A 185 -12.51 -2.84 19.62
CA GLU A 185 -13.78 -2.20 20.01
C GLU A 185 -14.75 -2.12 18.84
N ILE A 186 -14.25 -1.81 17.63
CA ILE A 186 -15.10 -1.58 16.44
C ILE A 186 -15.57 -2.92 15.84
N MET A 187 -14.64 -3.80 15.48
CA MET A 187 -14.95 -5.11 14.92
C MET A 187 -13.79 -6.09 15.19
N PRO A 188 -13.86 -6.85 16.29
CA PRO A 188 -12.76 -7.73 16.71
C PRO A 188 -12.54 -8.88 15.73
N MET A 189 -11.33 -8.99 15.22
CA MET A 189 -10.93 -10.05 14.28
C MET A 189 -10.38 -11.30 14.98
N GLY A 190 -10.15 -11.27 16.29
CA GLY A 190 -9.46 -12.33 17.01
C GLY A 190 -8.02 -12.50 16.53
N SER A 191 -7.51 -13.73 16.49
CA SER A 191 -6.17 -14.02 15.97
C SER A 191 -6.14 -13.98 14.45
N LEU A 192 -5.69 -12.86 13.89
CA LEU A 192 -5.52 -12.70 12.45
C LEU A 192 -4.48 -13.72 11.89
N ARG A 193 -3.44 -14.02 12.68
CA ARG A 193 -2.43 -15.04 12.34
C ARG A 193 -3.09 -16.39 12.07
N ASP A 194 -3.88 -16.87 13.03
CA ASP A 194 -4.48 -18.21 12.95
C ASP A 194 -5.50 -18.27 11.80
N LYS A 195 -6.25 -17.20 11.58
CA LYS A 195 -7.18 -17.09 10.45
C LYS A 195 -6.46 -17.19 9.11
N ILE A 196 -5.42 -16.39 8.87
CA ILE A 196 -4.67 -16.43 7.62
C ILE A 196 -3.98 -17.79 7.43
N GLN A 197 -3.40 -18.35 8.49
CA GLN A 197 -2.76 -19.67 8.43
C GLN A 197 -3.76 -20.79 8.14
N SER A 198 -5.02 -20.68 8.59
CA SER A 198 -6.07 -21.66 8.30
C SER A 198 -6.41 -21.76 6.79
N PHE A 199 -6.10 -20.72 6.01
CA PHE A 199 -6.17 -20.78 4.55
C PHE A 199 -4.94 -21.42 3.90
N GLY A 200 -3.99 -21.97 4.67
CA GLY A 200 -2.78 -22.59 4.15
C GLY A 200 -1.72 -21.60 3.64
N LEU A 201 -1.85 -20.33 3.98
CA LEU A 201 -0.91 -19.30 3.59
C LEU A 201 0.26 -19.18 4.58
N LYS A 202 1.46 -18.89 4.05
CA LYS A 202 2.62 -18.58 4.88
C LYS A 202 2.49 -17.15 5.40
N LEU A 203 2.73 -16.94 6.69
CA LEU A 203 2.67 -15.63 7.31
C LEU A 203 3.96 -15.36 8.09
N SER A 204 4.54 -14.19 7.86
CA SER A 204 5.63 -13.63 8.66
C SER A 204 5.17 -12.33 9.30
N ALA A 205 5.69 -11.99 10.48
CA ALA A 205 5.42 -10.74 11.16
C ALA A 205 6.73 -9.99 11.36
N ALA A 206 6.68 -8.69 11.14
CA ALA A 206 7.79 -7.77 11.41
C ALA A 206 7.25 -6.53 12.14
N THR A 207 8.09 -5.90 12.95
CA THR A 207 7.79 -4.60 13.56
C THR A 207 8.33 -3.52 12.65
N ALA A 208 7.44 -2.73 12.06
CA ALA A 208 7.78 -1.70 11.09
C ALA A 208 8.05 -0.31 11.70
N MET A 209 7.79 -0.13 13.00
CA MET A 209 7.81 1.20 13.66
C MET A 209 8.98 1.44 14.61
N MET A 210 10.04 0.66 14.55
CA MET A 210 11.21 0.85 15.42
C MET A 210 12.46 1.22 14.61
N TRP A 211 12.54 2.47 14.24
CA TRP A 211 13.81 3.14 14.13
C TRP A 211 14.11 3.73 15.51
N THR A 212 14.70 2.94 16.38
CA THR A 212 15.22 3.45 17.65
C THR A 212 16.57 4.08 17.38
N SER A 213 16.63 5.38 17.60
CA SER A 213 17.89 6.15 17.74
C SER A 213 18.81 5.54 18.78
#